data_de7d8bb939a162cd3721b3ff2fcdab0a
#
_entry.id   de7d8bb939a162cd3721b3ff2fcdab0a
#
_cell.length_a   1.000
_cell.length_b   1.000
_cell.length_c   1.000
_cell.angle_alpha   90.00
_cell.angle_beta   90.00
_cell.angle_gamma   90.00
#
_symmetry.space_group_name_H-M   'P 1'
#
loop_
_entity.id
_entity.type
_entity.pdbx_description
1 polymer ?
#
loop_
_entity_poly.entity_id
_entity_poly.type
_entity_poly.pdbx_seq_one_letter_code
_entity_poly.pdbx_strand_id
1 'polypeptide(L)'
;MKYLIMMFGDQGTMIETRSTEWIRSMIGFMTDLDQELRDSGEYVDGQGLVDPTQAKTVRFEGGAPVVTDGPFAEAKESLAGYLIVDVPEERVLEIASRIVAFIEGPIEVRQIADAPPEF
;
A
#
# COMPACT_ATOMS: atom_id res chain seq x y z
N MET A 1 -15.76 -1.05 10.34
CA MET A 1 -15.62 -0.47 8.99
C MET A 1 -14.29 -0.91 8.38
N LYS A 2 -14.26 -1.14 7.10
CA LYS A 2 -13.03 -1.55 6.43
C LYS A 2 -12.31 -0.33 5.88
N TYR A 3 -11.00 -0.31 6.08
CA TYR A 3 -10.12 0.76 5.61
C TYR A 3 -8.97 0.18 4.81
N LEU A 4 -8.62 0.88 3.74
CA LEU A 4 -7.44 0.62 2.94
C LEU A 4 -6.33 1.57 3.39
N ILE A 5 -5.19 1.01 3.77
CA ILE A 5 -3.98 1.76 4.06
C ILE A 5 -3.05 1.58 2.86
N MET A 6 -2.75 2.67 2.16
CA MET A 6 -1.91 2.65 0.97
C MET A 6 -0.53 3.17 1.30
N MET A 7 0.47 2.37 0.99
CA MET A 7 1.88 2.71 1.21
C MET A 7 2.53 3.00 -0.14
N PHE A 8 3.11 4.18 -0.27
CA PHE A 8 3.69 4.65 -1.53
C PHE A 8 5.20 4.60 -1.45
N GLY A 9 5.83 4.31 -2.58
CA GLY A 9 7.27 4.27 -2.68
C GLY A 9 7.72 3.42 -3.86
N ASP A 10 9.03 3.33 -3.99
CA ASP A 10 9.70 2.61 -5.07
C ASP A 10 10.70 1.66 -4.42
N GLN A 11 10.52 0.36 -4.67
CA GLN A 11 11.38 -0.67 -4.10
C GLN A 11 12.84 -0.47 -4.51
N GLY A 12 13.09 -0.07 -5.75
CA GLY A 12 14.45 0.19 -6.23
C GLY A 12 15.12 1.34 -5.47
N THR A 13 14.39 2.44 -5.27
CA THR A 13 14.88 3.58 -4.48
C THR A 13 15.16 3.16 -3.03
N MET A 14 14.28 2.37 -2.44
CA MET A 14 14.48 1.88 -1.08
C MET A 14 15.75 1.04 -0.96
N ILE A 15 15.99 0.13 -1.91
CA ILE A 15 17.18 -0.71 -1.92
C ILE A 15 18.45 0.13 -2.09
N GLU A 16 18.40 1.18 -2.92
CA GLU A 16 19.53 2.05 -3.17
C GLU A 16 19.87 3.00 -2.01
N THR A 17 18.84 3.46 -1.28
CA THR A 17 18.99 4.53 -0.27
C THR A 17 19.00 4.04 1.18
N ARG A 18 18.55 2.82 1.43
CA ARG A 18 18.48 2.26 2.80
C ARG A 18 19.47 1.12 2.97
N SER A 19 19.93 0.95 4.20
CA SER A 19 20.82 -0.17 4.53
C SER A 19 20.05 -1.49 4.49
N THR A 20 20.80 -2.59 4.29
CA THR A 20 20.24 -3.94 4.37
C THR A 20 19.62 -4.19 5.75
N GLU A 21 20.25 -3.68 6.80
CA GLU A 21 19.75 -3.82 8.18
C GLU A 21 18.41 -3.11 8.34
N TRP A 22 18.27 -1.91 7.80
CA TRP A 22 17.02 -1.16 7.86
C TRP A 22 15.90 -1.91 7.12
N ILE A 23 16.21 -2.44 5.92
CA ILE A 23 15.23 -3.20 5.12
C ILE A 23 14.76 -4.45 5.88
N ARG A 24 15.68 -5.18 6.51
CA ARG A 24 15.32 -6.33 7.33
C ARG A 24 14.45 -5.95 8.52
N SER A 25 14.77 -4.84 9.17
CA SER A 25 13.98 -4.33 10.29
C SER A 25 12.59 -3.92 9.85
N MET A 26 12.46 -3.32 8.68
CA MET A 26 11.17 -2.94 8.10
C MET A 26 10.31 -4.17 7.79
N ILE A 27 10.91 -5.19 7.18
CA ILE A 27 10.22 -6.45 6.90
C ILE A 27 9.76 -7.11 8.20
N GLY A 28 10.63 -7.13 9.22
CA GLY A 28 10.29 -7.66 10.53
C GLY A 28 9.16 -6.90 11.19
N PHE A 29 9.20 -5.57 11.14
CA PHE A 29 8.13 -4.71 11.67
C PHE A 29 6.78 -5.01 11.00
N MET A 30 6.76 -5.07 9.67
CA MET A 30 5.52 -5.33 8.93
C MET A 30 5.00 -6.74 9.18
N THR A 31 5.89 -7.72 9.28
CA THR A 31 5.51 -9.11 9.61
C THR A 31 4.90 -9.20 11.00
N ASP A 32 5.50 -8.54 11.97
CA ASP A 32 4.99 -8.53 13.35
C ASP A 32 3.65 -7.80 13.45
N LEU A 33 3.50 -6.69 12.74
CA LEU A 33 2.25 -5.95 12.69
C LEU A 33 1.14 -6.79 12.07
N ASP A 34 1.42 -7.46 10.95
CA ASP A 34 0.45 -8.36 10.30
C ASP A 34 0.00 -9.45 11.28
N GLN A 35 0.94 -10.05 11.99
CA GLN A 35 0.60 -11.11 12.96
C GLN A 35 -0.25 -10.57 14.11
N GLU A 36 0.11 -9.39 14.63
CA GLU A 36 -0.68 -8.73 15.68
C GLU A 36 -2.12 -8.48 15.23
N LEU A 37 -2.28 -7.98 14.02
CA LEU A 37 -3.61 -7.68 13.47
C LEU A 37 -4.40 -8.95 13.16
N ARG A 38 -3.74 -10.02 12.73
CA ARG A 38 -4.38 -11.33 12.54
C ARG A 38 -4.85 -11.90 13.87
N ASP A 39 -4.01 -11.82 14.89
CA ASP A 39 -4.33 -12.34 16.23
C ASP A 39 -5.50 -11.59 16.87
N SER A 40 -5.61 -10.29 16.61
CA SER A 40 -6.70 -9.47 17.13
C SER A 40 -7.99 -9.55 16.30
N GLY A 41 -7.93 -10.17 15.13
CA GLY A 41 -9.07 -10.25 14.22
C GLY A 41 -9.32 -8.99 13.40
N GLU A 42 -8.38 -8.04 13.41
CA GLU A 42 -8.50 -6.77 12.69
C GLU A 42 -8.06 -6.87 11.24
N TYR A 43 -7.21 -7.83 10.91
CA TYR A 43 -6.62 -8.01 9.58
C TYR A 43 -7.65 -8.55 8.58
N VAL A 44 -7.72 -7.95 7.39
CA VAL A 44 -8.54 -8.44 6.28
C VAL A 44 -7.65 -8.94 5.15
N ASP A 45 -6.73 -8.12 4.65
CA ASP A 45 -5.81 -8.45 3.58
C ASP A 45 -4.63 -7.48 3.58
N GLY A 46 -3.53 -7.89 2.97
CA GLY A 46 -2.38 -7.02 2.79
C GLY A 46 -1.40 -7.64 1.83
N GLN A 47 -0.88 -6.82 0.91
CA GLN A 47 0.07 -7.27 -0.11
C GLN A 47 1.12 -6.20 -0.36
N GLY A 48 2.36 -6.66 -0.56
CA GLY A 48 3.40 -5.85 -1.17
C GLY A 48 3.36 -6.01 -2.67
N LEU A 49 3.76 -4.98 -3.39
CA LEU A 49 3.80 -5.00 -4.85
C LEU A 49 5.24 -5.02 -5.33
N VAL A 50 5.46 -5.63 -6.50
CA VAL A 50 6.78 -5.63 -7.13
C VAL A 50 7.15 -4.23 -7.60
N ASP A 51 8.42 -4.03 -7.95
CA ASP A 51 8.93 -2.75 -8.41
C ASP A 51 8.07 -2.18 -9.57
N PRO A 52 7.78 -0.87 -9.55
CA PRO A 52 6.99 -0.22 -10.62
C PRO A 52 7.54 -0.42 -12.03
N THR A 53 8.83 -0.69 -12.18
CA THR A 53 9.40 -1.01 -13.50
C THR A 53 8.79 -2.25 -14.14
N GLN A 54 8.19 -3.13 -13.34
CA GLN A 54 7.51 -4.35 -13.80
C GLN A 54 6.03 -4.14 -14.08
N ALA A 55 5.52 -2.93 -13.86
CA ALA A 55 4.11 -2.63 -14.06
C ALA A 55 3.76 -2.54 -15.53
N LYS A 56 2.46 -2.72 -15.82
CA LYS A 56 1.87 -2.45 -17.14
C LYS A 56 0.78 -1.42 -16.95
N THR A 57 0.68 -0.51 -17.89
CA THR A 57 -0.41 0.45 -17.94
C THR A 57 -1.28 0.13 -19.14
N VAL A 58 -2.60 0.05 -18.92
CA VAL A 58 -3.56 -0.20 -19.98
C VAL A 58 -4.42 1.05 -20.15
N ARG A 59 -4.42 1.62 -21.34
CA ARG A 59 -5.19 2.83 -21.69
C ARG A 59 -6.16 2.50 -22.80
N PHE A 60 -7.23 3.27 -22.88
CA PHE A 60 -8.15 3.19 -24.02
C PHE A 60 -7.82 4.34 -24.97
N GLU A 61 -7.26 4.02 -26.13
CA GLU A 61 -6.83 4.96 -27.12
C GLU A 61 -7.25 4.52 -28.52
N GLY A 62 -7.72 5.45 -29.35
CA GLY A 62 -8.11 5.13 -30.73
C GLY A 62 -9.22 4.09 -30.83
N GLY A 63 -10.10 4.00 -29.84
CA GLY A 63 -11.19 3.05 -29.81
C GLY A 63 -10.84 1.64 -29.36
N ALA A 64 -9.64 1.44 -28.81
CA ALA A 64 -9.16 0.12 -28.38
C ALA A 64 -8.28 0.20 -27.12
N PRO A 65 -8.18 -0.88 -26.34
CA PRO A 65 -7.20 -0.97 -25.27
C PRO A 65 -5.77 -0.99 -25.82
N VAL A 66 -4.89 -0.22 -25.18
CA VAL A 66 -3.46 -0.17 -25.50
C VAL A 66 -2.67 -0.45 -24.21
N VAL A 67 -1.74 -1.39 -24.29
CA VAL A 67 -0.88 -1.78 -23.17
C VAL A 67 0.50 -1.19 -23.36
N THR A 68 1.02 -0.53 -22.33
CA THR A 68 2.39 -0.01 -22.32
C THR A 68 3.14 -0.51 -21.09
N ASP A 69 4.46 -0.61 -21.18
CA ASP A 69 5.30 -0.98 -20.05
C ASP A 69 5.45 0.21 -19.10
N GLY A 70 5.55 -0.12 -17.82
CA GLY A 70 5.77 0.86 -16.77
C GLY A 70 4.50 1.31 -16.05
N PRO A 71 4.66 2.07 -14.96
CA PRO A 71 3.54 2.56 -14.17
C PRO A 71 2.83 3.73 -14.86
N PHE A 72 1.63 4.07 -14.32
CA PHE A 72 0.86 5.21 -14.79
C PHE A 72 1.67 6.51 -14.59
N ALA A 73 2.10 7.10 -15.69
CA ALA A 73 3.07 8.19 -15.67
C ALA A 73 2.58 9.47 -14.97
N GLU A 74 1.27 9.70 -14.94
CA GLU A 74 0.67 10.87 -14.30
C GLU A 74 0.57 10.73 -12.78
N ALA A 75 0.78 9.54 -12.22
CA ALA A 75 0.83 9.34 -10.78
C ALA A 75 2.14 9.90 -10.23
N LYS A 76 2.05 10.66 -9.14
CA LYS A 76 3.22 11.25 -8.50
C LYS A 76 4.09 10.21 -7.81
N GLU A 77 3.46 9.19 -7.25
CA GLU A 77 4.14 8.12 -6.53
C GLU A 77 3.47 6.80 -6.85
N SER A 78 4.28 5.75 -6.89
CA SER A 78 3.78 4.40 -7.14
C SER A 78 3.30 3.77 -5.84
N LEU A 79 2.24 2.98 -5.93
CA LEU A 79 1.77 2.18 -4.82
C LEU A 79 2.77 1.04 -4.58
N ALA A 80 3.31 0.97 -3.38
CA ALA A 80 4.27 -0.06 -3.00
C ALA A 80 3.61 -1.27 -2.33
N GLY A 81 2.46 -1.04 -1.71
CA GLY A 81 1.72 -2.08 -1.03
C GLY A 81 0.50 -1.52 -0.34
N TYR A 82 -0.33 -2.41 0.20
CA TYR A 82 -1.52 -2.00 0.91
C TYR A 82 -1.82 -2.96 2.06
N LEU A 83 -2.63 -2.47 2.98
CA LEU A 83 -3.15 -3.23 4.11
C LEU A 83 -4.63 -2.88 4.27
N ILE A 84 -5.48 -3.87 4.42
CA ILE A 84 -6.91 -3.70 4.70
C ILE A 84 -7.20 -4.21 6.09
N VAL A 85 -7.84 -3.35 6.89
CA VAL A 85 -8.24 -3.68 8.26
C VAL A 85 -9.71 -3.36 8.48
N ASP A 86 -10.36 -4.10 9.37
CA ASP A 86 -11.75 -3.87 9.75
C ASP A 86 -11.77 -3.35 11.18
N VAL A 87 -11.81 -2.03 11.33
CA VAL A 87 -11.62 -1.34 12.61
C VAL A 87 -12.37 0.00 12.60
N PRO A 88 -12.54 0.63 13.77
CA PRO A 88 -12.97 2.04 13.82
C PRO A 88 -11.91 2.99 13.26
N GLU A 89 -12.32 4.19 12.88
CA GLU A 89 -11.42 5.21 12.32
C GLU A 89 -10.24 5.52 13.23
N GLU A 90 -10.46 5.67 14.52
CA GLU A 90 -9.39 5.93 15.49
C GLU A 90 -8.30 4.86 15.43
N ARG A 91 -8.72 3.61 15.31
CA ARG A 91 -7.78 2.48 15.28
C ARG A 91 -6.99 2.44 13.98
N VAL A 92 -7.61 2.70 12.83
CA VAL A 92 -6.86 2.69 11.56
C VAL A 92 -5.83 3.80 11.53
N LEU A 93 -6.15 4.98 12.09
CA LEU A 93 -5.18 6.08 12.17
C LEU A 93 -4.02 5.74 13.11
N GLU A 94 -4.28 5.03 14.20
CA GLU A 94 -3.24 4.54 15.10
C GLU A 94 -2.30 3.56 14.38
N ILE A 95 -2.87 2.61 13.64
CA ILE A 95 -2.09 1.63 12.87
C ILE A 95 -1.24 2.36 11.81
N ALA A 96 -1.85 3.26 11.06
CA ALA A 96 -1.14 4.03 10.03
C ALA A 96 -0.02 4.88 10.64
N SER A 97 -0.24 5.46 11.81
CA SER A 97 0.77 6.26 12.52
C SER A 97 1.98 5.41 12.93
N ARG A 98 1.76 4.18 13.34
CA ARG A 98 2.85 3.25 13.66
C ARG A 98 3.69 2.95 12.42
N ILE A 99 3.05 2.75 11.28
CA ILE A 99 3.73 2.47 10.01
C ILE A 99 4.55 3.69 9.57
N VAL A 100 3.94 4.88 9.57
CA VAL A 100 4.62 6.12 9.18
C VAL A 100 5.83 6.42 10.07
N ALA A 101 5.73 6.15 11.37
CA ALA A 101 6.82 6.37 12.30
C ALA A 101 8.05 5.52 11.95
N PHE A 102 7.84 4.36 11.32
CA PHE A 102 8.94 3.49 10.92
C PHE A 102 9.42 3.79 9.50
N ILE A 103 8.52 3.80 8.51
CA ILE A 103 8.92 3.94 7.09
C ILE A 103 9.22 5.39 6.70
N GLU A 104 8.67 6.37 7.41
CA GLU A 104 8.85 7.81 7.14
C GLU A 104 8.36 8.24 5.75
N GLY A 105 7.61 7.37 5.06
CA GLY A 105 7.03 7.67 3.76
C GLY A 105 5.56 8.03 3.87
N PRO A 106 4.98 8.59 2.81
CA PRO A 106 3.56 8.97 2.84
C PRO A 106 2.66 7.74 2.84
N ILE A 107 1.56 7.86 3.58
CA ILE A 107 0.53 6.82 3.67
C ILE A 107 -0.82 7.49 3.50
N GLU A 108 -1.70 6.86 2.72
CA GLU A 108 -3.07 7.31 2.59
C GLU A 108 -3.99 6.28 3.22
N VAL A 109 -4.95 6.75 4.02
CA VAL A 109 -5.99 5.91 4.62
C VAL A 109 -7.32 6.28 3.98
N ARG A 110 -8.03 5.27 3.46
CA ARG A 110 -9.31 5.51 2.81
C ARG A 110 -10.29 4.42 3.19
N GLN A 111 -11.50 4.81 3.59
CA GLN A 111 -12.55 3.85 3.90
C GLN A 111 -12.99 3.12 2.64
N ILE A 112 -13.18 1.81 2.76
CA ILE A 112 -13.73 1.01 1.68
C ILE A 112 -15.24 1.13 1.73
N ALA A 113 -15.86 1.46 0.60
CA ALA A 113 -17.30 1.58 0.51
C ALA A 113 -17.96 0.19 0.61
N ASP A 114 -19.04 0.08 1.37
CA ASP A 114 -19.77 -1.17 1.51
C ASP A 114 -20.49 -1.57 0.24
N ALA A 115 -20.92 -0.57 -0.55
CA ALA A 115 -21.64 -0.76 -1.82
C ALA A 115 -21.41 0.43 -2.73
N PRO A 116 -21.64 0.26 -4.06
CA PRO A 116 -21.61 1.41 -4.96
C PRO A 116 -22.66 2.45 -4.55
N PRO A 117 -22.45 3.74 -4.87
CA PRO A 117 -23.44 4.74 -4.55
C PRO A 117 -24.74 4.49 -5.31
N GLU A 118 -25.86 4.84 -4.68
CA GLU A 118 -27.17 4.74 -5.31
C GLU A 118 -27.46 6.04 -6.07
N PHE A 119 -28.11 5.91 -7.24
CA PHE A 119 -28.47 7.03 -8.09
C PHE A 119 -29.97 7.09 -8.31
#